data_1eafef2a55489df5f2eaa24207e3ca66
#
_entry.id   1eafef2a55489df5f2eaa24207e3ca66
#
_cell.length_a   1.000
_cell.length_b   1.000
_cell.length_c   1.000
_cell.angle_alpha   90.00
_cell.angle_beta   90.00
_cell.angle_gamma   90.00
#
_symmetry.space_group_name_H-M   'P 1'
#
loop_
_entity.id
_entity.type
_entity.pdbx_description
1 polymer ?
#
loop_
_entity_poly.entity_id
_entity_poly.type
_entity_poly.pdbx_seq_one_letter_code
_entity_poly.pdbx_strand_id
1 'polypeptide(L)'
;MASEGKPLVIALEEHYYDPELAATFDGPEGRAPETRRRLDDLGELRLKEMDEAGIDVQVISHGAPSTQRLDPETAVRLARNANDRLAQAILTSAILPP
;
A
#
# COMPACT_ATOMS: atom_id res chain seq x y z
N MET A 1 -1.49 13.59 -11.81
CA MET A 1 -2.62 14.49 -12.08
C MET A 1 -3.26 14.17 -13.41
N ALA A 2 -4.59 14.15 -13.45
CA ALA A 2 -5.27 13.86 -14.71
C ALA A 2 -5.02 14.97 -15.73
N SER A 3 -4.77 14.61 -16.98
CA SER A 3 -4.60 15.59 -18.05
C SER A 3 -5.97 16.09 -18.51
N GLU A 4 -5.96 17.28 -19.10
CA GLU A 4 -7.19 17.86 -19.65
C GLU A 4 -7.79 16.92 -20.70
N GLY A 5 -9.09 16.68 -20.61
CA GLY A 5 -9.79 15.79 -21.50
C GLY A 5 -9.71 14.31 -21.13
N LYS A 6 -8.91 13.97 -20.11
CA LYS A 6 -8.76 12.61 -19.63
C LYS A 6 -9.64 12.43 -18.39
N PRO A 7 -10.44 11.33 -18.30
CA PRO A 7 -11.19 11.08 -17.06
C PRO A 7 -10.26 10.76 -15.91
N LEU A 8 -10.69 11.10 -14.70
CA LEU A 8 -9.98 10.73 -13.49
C LEU A 8 -10.08 9.21 -13.31
N VAL A 9 -8.93 8.57 -13.11
CA VAL A 9 -8.88 7.11 -12.93
C VAL A 9 -8.61 6.82 -11.46
N ILE A 10 -9.57 6.16 -10.82
CA ILE A 10 -9.48 5.76 -9.42
C ILE A 10 -9.49 4.23 -9.37
N ALA A 11 -8.38 3.63 -8.98
CA ALA A 11 -8.27 2.18 -8.86
C ALA A 11 -8.68 1.74 -7.47
N LEU A 12 -9.60 0.79 -7.40
CA LEU A 12 -10.10 0.22 -6.16
C LEU A 12 -9.46 -1.14 -5.90
N GLU A 13 -9.51 -1.58 -4.65
CA GLU A 13 -9.01 -2.89 -4.23
C GLU A 13 -7.53 -3.11 -4.53
N GLU A 14 -6.77 -2.05 -4.42
CA GLU A 14 -5.32 -2.13 -4.52
C GLU A 14 -4.75 -2.50 -3.15
N HIS A 15 -3.72 -3.34 -3.13
CA HIS A 15 -3.16 -3.84 -1.88
C HIS A 15 -1.72 -3.42 -1.68
N TYR A 16 -1.31 -3.43 -0.42
CA TYR A 16 0.08 -3.21 -0.01
C TYR A 16 0.37 -4.07 1.21
N TYR A 17 1.64 -4.19 1.55
CA TYR A 17 2.07 -4.86 2.78
C TYR A 17 2.90 -3.91 3.63
N ASP A 18 2.51 -3.79 4.89
CA ASP A 18 3.32 -3.10 5.90
C ASP A 18 4.40 -4.06 6.38
N PRO A 19 5.67 -3.65 6.43
CA PRO A 19 6.75 -4.57 6.78
C PRO A 19 6.61 -5.25 8.14
N GLU A 20 6.23 -4.49 9.17
CA GLU A 20 6.06 -5.03 10.51
C GLU A 20 4.92 -6.05 10.56
N LEU A 21 3.79 -5.70 9.97
CA LEU A 21 2.64 -6.58 9.96
C LEU A 21 2.90 -7.80 9.07
N ALA A 22 3.49 -7.62 7.91
CA ALA A 22 3.80 -8.70 6.98
C ALA A 22 4.76 -9.72 7.59
N ALA A 23 5.67 -9.28 8.45
CA ALA A 23 6.62 -10.18 9.12
C ALA A 23 5.93 -11.24 9.98
N THR A 24 4.68 -11.01 10.38
CA THR A 24 3.95 -11.97 11.21
C THR A 24 3.41 -13.16 10.41
N PHE A 25 3.37 -13.04 9.09
CA PHE A 25 2.82 -14.13 8.26
C PHE A 25 3.66 -14.43 7.03
N ASP A 26 4.81 -13.81 6.89
CA ASP A 26 5.72 -14.11 5.79
C ASP A 26 6.25 -15.53 5.94
N GLY A 27 6.11 -16.30 4.88
CA GLY A 27 6.54 -17.66 4.87
C GLY A 27 7.11 -18.05 3.51
N PRO A 28 7.54 -19.32 3.36
CA PRO A 28 8.12 -19.80 2.12
C PRO A 28 7.15 -19.75 0.94
N GLU A 29 5.87 -19.74 1.19
CA GLU A 29 4.85 -19.56 0.16
C GLU A 29 4.62 -18.10 -0.21
N GLY A 30 5.51 -17.24 0.25
CA GLY A 30 5.44 -15.82 -0.06
C GLY A 30 5.49 -15.55 -1.56
N ARG A 31 5.09 -14.35 -1.92
CA ARG A 31 5.00 -13.96 -3.31
C ARG A 31 6.39 -13.83 -3.93
N ALA A 32 6.43 -13.90 -5.27
CA ALA A 32 7.66 -13.68 -6.00
C ALA A 32 8.30 -12.34 -5.59
N PRO A 33 9.64 -12.26 -5.55
CA PRO A 33 10.33 -11.03 -5.12
C PRO A 33 9.87 -9.78 -5.85
N GLU A 34 9.60 -9.87 -7.12
CA GLU A 34 9.15 -8.73 -7.92
C GLU A 34 7.79 -8.22 -7.47
N THR A 35 6.85 -9.12 -7.24
CA THR A 35 5.52 -8.77 -6.74
C THR A 35 5.60 -8.22 -5.34
N ARG A 36 6.42 -8.85 -4.48
CA ARG A 36 6.58 -8.41 -3.10
C ARG A 36 7.15 -7.00 -3.02
N ARG A 37 8.12 -6.69 -3.85
CA ARG A 37 8.72 -5.37 -3.89
C ARG A 37 7.67 -4.29 -4.19
N ARG A 38 6.76 -4.58 -5.12
CA ARG A 38 5.67 -3.65 -5.46
C ARG A 38 4.67 -3.49 -4.35
N LEU A 39 4.34 -4.58 -3.67
CA LEU A 39 3.39 -4.54 -2.56
C LEU A 39 3.95 -3.81 -1.34
N ASP A 40 5.24 -3.93 -1.10
CA ASP A 40 5.89 -3.28 0.04
C ASP A 40 6.10 -1.77 -0.15
N ASP A 41 6.05 -1.30 -1.39
CA ASP A 41 6.37 0.09 -1.68
C ASP A 41 5.13 0.99 -1.60
N LEU A 42 5.21 2.02 -0.77
CA LEU A 42 4.20 3.06 -0.65
C LEU A 42 4.72 4.42 -1.14
N GLY A 43 5.86 4.42 -1.81
CA GLY A 43 6.52 5.65 -2.21
C GLY A 43 6.81 5.72 -3.69
N GLU A 44 8.08 5.88 -4.00
CA GLU A 44 8.54 6.22 -5.35
C GLU A 44 8.14 5.19 -6.41
N LEU A 45 8.34 3.91 -6.14
CA LEU A 45 8.01 2.88 -7.12
C LEU A 45 6.52 2.83 -7.40
N ARG A 46 5.69 2.87 -6.35
CA ARG A 46 4.24 2.83 -6.52
C ARG A 46 3.75 4.03 -7.31
N LEU A 47 4.22 5.22 -6.98
CA LEU A 47 3.81 6.45 -7.67
C LEU A 47 4.24 6.41 -9.14
N LYS A 48 5.45 5.93 -9.40
CA LYS A 48 5.95 5.80 -10.77
C LYS A 48 5.08 4.87 -11.59
N GLU A 49 4.73 3.71 -11.04
CA GLU A 49 3.91 2.75 -11.76
C GLU A 49 2.48 3.24 -11.97
N MET A 50 1.93 3.99 -11.00
CA MET A 50 0.63 4.64 -11.17
C MET A 50 0.66 5.61 -12.33
N ASP A 51 1.70 6.44 -12.39
CA ASP A 51 1.84 7.43 -13.46
C ASP A 51 1.95 6.75 -14.83
N GLU A 52 2.75 5.70 -14.93
CA GLU A 52 2.94 4.96 -16.16
C GLU A 52 1.65 4.29 -16.63
N ALA A 53 0.83 3.83 -15.69
CA ALA A 53 -0.44 3.16 -15.99
C ALA A 53 -1.60 4.13 -16.18
N GLY A 54 -1.40 5.42 -15.91
CA GLY A 54 -2.46 6.42 -16.01
C GLY A 54 -3.45 6.38 -14.86
N ILE A 55 -3.03 5.88 -13.71
CA ILE A 55 -3.87 5.83 -12.51
C ILE A 55 -3.63 7.09 -11.67
N ASP A 56 -4.68 7.83 -11.41
CA ASP A 56 -4.58 9.09 -10.66
C ASP A 56 -4.68 8.86 -9.15
N VAL A 57 -5.52 7.94 -8.71
CA VAL A 57 -5.73 7.65 -7.29
C VAL A 57 -5.83 6.14 -7.09
N GLN A 58 -5.16 5.65 -6.06
CA GLN A 58 -5.35 4.26 -5.59
C GLN A 58 -6.02 4.28 -4.22
N VAL A 59 -7.07 3.47 -4.08
CA VAL A 59 -7.66 3.19 -2.78
C VAL A 59 -7.04 1.89 -2.29
N ILE A 60 -6.17 1.97 -1.29
CA ILE A 60 -5.36 0.84 -0.89
C ILE A 60 -5.75 0.30 0.48
N SER A 61 -5.57 -1.02 0.63
CA SER A 61 -5.77 -1.70 1.90
C SER A 61 -4.68 -2.76 2.08
N HIS A 62 -4.45 -3.15 3.33
CA HIS A 62 -3.43 -4.16 3.60
C HIS A 62 -3.86 -5.52 3.07
N GLY A 63 -2.95 -6.22 2.42
CA GLY A 63 -3.23 -7.56 1.89
C GLY A 63 -3.47 -8.59 2.99
N ALA A 64 -4.23 -9.63 2.64
CA ALA A 64 -4.55 -10.71 3.56
C ALA A 64 -3.28 -11.49 3.94
N PRO A 65 -3.20 -12.09 5.12
CA PRO A 65 -4.23 -12.16 6.15
C PRO A 65 -4.32 -10.93 7.04
N SER A 66 -3.43 -9.94 6.86
CA SER A 66 -3.40 -8.74 7.68
C SER A 66 -3.31 -9.11 9.17
N THR A 67 -4.25 -8.64 10.00
CA THR A 67 -4.21 -8.91 11.44
C THR A 67 -5.09 -10.09 11.87
N GLN A 68 -5.71 -10.77 10.92
CA GLN A 68 -6.74 -11.76 11.23
C GLN A 68 -6.26 -12.98 12.04
N ARG A 69 -4.97 -13.30 11.95
CA ARG A 69 -4.39 -14.45 12.64
C ARG A 69 -3.75 -14.09 13.97
N LEU A 70 -3.80 -12.85 14.36
CA LEU A 70 -3.13 -12.37 15.56
C LEU A 70 -4.09 -12.33 16.74
N ASP A 71 -3.53 -12.40 17.96
CA ASP A 71 -4.32 -12.15 19.15
C ASP A 71 -4.80 -10.70 19.17
N PRO A 72 -5.90 -10.39 19.89
CA PRO A 72 -6.49 -9.05 19.83
C PRO A 72 -5.53 -7.91 20.19
N GLU A 73 -4.73 -8.09 21.23
CA GLU A 73 -3.80 -7.05 21.66
C GLU A 73 -2.75 -6.76 20.59
N THR A 74 -2.13 -7.81 20.05
CA THR A 74 -1.14 -7.66 18.99
C THR A 74 -1.77 -7.09 17.72
N ALA A 75 -2.97 -7.55 17.37
CA ALA A 75 -3.68 -7.08 16.19
C ALA A 75 -3.92 -5.57 16.26
N VAL A 76 -4.39 -5.09 17.38
CA VAL A 76 -4.65 -3.64 17.55
C VAL A 76 -3.37 -2.84 17.45
N ARG A 77 -2.31 -3.29 18.12
CA ARG A 77 -1.03 -2.59 18.11
C ARG A 77 -0.43 -2.51 16.71
N LEU A 78 -0.41 -3.64 16.01
CA LEU A 78 0.19 -3.67 14.68
C LEU A 78 -0.68 -2.93 13.65
N ALA A 79 -1.99 -3.00 13.79
CA ALA A 79 -2.88 -2.26 12.90
C ALA A 79 -2.70 -0.75 13.05
N ARG A 80 -2.57 -0.27 14.29
CA ARG A 80 -2.31 1.15 14.52
C ARG A 80 -0.99 1.59 13.91
N ASN A 81 0.07 0.81 14.15
CA ASN A 81 1.38 1.14 13.61
C ASN A 81 1.37 1.15 12.08
N ALA A 82 0.72 0.17 11.46
CA ALA A 82 0.62 0.10 10.00
C ALA A 82 -0.18 1.28 9.45
N ASN A 83 -1.30 1.60 10.08
CA ASN A 83 -2.13 2.73 9.67
C ASN A 83 -1.40 4.07 9.82
N ASP A 84 -0.61 4.23 10.86
CA ASP A 84 0.17 5.45 11.06
C ASP A 84 1.22 5.61 9.95
N ARG A 85 1.89 4.52 9.58
CA ARG A 85 2.85 4.56 8.48
C ARG A 85 2.19 4.85 7.14
N LEU A 86 1.01 4.27 6.91
CA LEU A 86 0.25 4.53 5.70
C LEU A 86 -0.20 6.00 5.63
N ALA A 87 -0.72 6.51 6.73
CA ALA A 87 -1.14 7.90 6.80
C ALA A 87 0.02 8.85 6.51
N GLN A 88 1.20 8.53 7.05
CA GLN A 88 2.40 9.33 6.81
C GLN A 88 2.80 9.28 5.33
N ALA A 89 2.72 8.12 4.71
CA ALA A 89 3.05 7.96 3.29
C ALA A 89 2.08 8.76 2.41
N ILE A 90 0.79 8.73 2.73
CA ILE A 90 -0.23 9.48 2.01
C ILE A 90 0.01 10.99 2.15
N LEU A 91 0.31 11.44 3.35
CA LEU A 91 0.58 12.86 3.61
C LEU A 91 1.79 13.33 2.82
N THR A 92 2.85 12.53 2.81
CA THR A 92 4.06 12.85 2.07
C THR A 92 3.78 12.95 0.57
N SER A 93 2.99 12.02 0.03
CA SER A 93 2.62 12.03 -1.38
C SER A 93 1.76 13.24 -1.74
N ALA A 94 0.86 13.63 -0.83
CA ALA A 94 -0.06 14.75 -1.06
C ALA A 94 0.65 16.09 -1.11
N ILE A 95 1.80 16.23 -0.46
CA ILE A 95 2.54 17.50 -0.45
C ILE A 95 3.62 17.57 -1.52
N LEU A 96 3.84 16.49 -2.27
CA LEU A 96 4.77 16.54 -3.40
C LEU A 96 4.13 17.26 -4.57
N PRO A 97 4.90 18.08 -5.30
CA PRO A 97 4.35 18.74 -6.48
C PRO A 97 3.95 17.71 -7.54
N PRO A 98 2.97 18.06 -8.35
CA PRO A 98 2.52 17.19 -9.43
C PRO A 98 3.64 16.85 -10.43
#